data_9dbddef8c325a43637eb5aee77563706
#
_entry.id   9dbddef8c325a43637eb5aee77563706
#
_cell.length_a   1.000
_cell.length_b   1.000
_cell.length_c   1.000
_cell.angle_alpha   90.00
_cell.angle_beta   90.00
_cell.angle_gamma   90.00
#
_symmetry.space_group_name_H-M   'P 1'
#
loop_
_entity.id
_entity.type
_entity.pdbx_description
1 polymer ?
#
loop_
_entity_poly.entity_id
_entity_poly.type
_entity_poly.pdbx_seq_one_letter_code
_entity_poly.pdbx_strand_id
1 'polypeptide(L)'
;MSFVTYEPQGAVAYLIINRPEALNALNSQVLADLDAALDAIDLDAVRCLIVRGAGEKSFVAGADIAQMKGLTKAEGESFGKQGNDVMRKLETLPIPTIA
;
A
#
# COMPACT_ATOMS: atom_id res chain seq x y z
N MET A 1 -0.89 13.21 7.72
CA MET A 1 -1.05 13.19 6.24
C MET A 1 -0.83 11.78 5.72
N SER A 2 -1.74 11.27 4.92
CA SER A 2 -1.64 9.89 4.41
C SER A 2 -0.81 9.83 3.13
N PHE A 3 0.00 8.77 3.00
CA PHE A 3 0.71 8.43 1.76
C PHE A 3 -0.14 7.58 0.82
N VAL A 4 -1.37 7.26 1.20
CA VAL A 4 -2.27 6.44 0.40
C VAL A 4 -3.60 7.15 0.28
N THR A 5 -4.09 7.25 -0.95
CA THR A 5 -5.41 7.82 -1.24
C THR A 5 -6.34 6.70 -1.73
N TYR A 6 -7.54 6.66 -1.21
CA TYR A 6 -8.58 5.73 -1.65
C TYR A 6 -9.66 6.50 -2.41
N GLU A 7 -9.88 6.14 -3.67
CA GLU A 7 -10.86 6.81 -4.54
C GLU A 7 -11.84 5.80 -5.11
N PRO A 8 -13.03 5.63 -4.50
CA PRO A 8 -14.06 4.77 -5.08
C PRO A 8 -14.77 5.49 -6.23
N GLN A 9 -14.98 4.78 -7.33
CA GLN A 9 -15.69 5.28 -8.51
C GLN A 9 -16.66 4.20 -8.98
N GLY A 10 -17.85 4.14 -8.38
CA GLY A 10 -18.83 3.12 -8.68
C GLY A 10 -18.33 1.73 -8.26
N ALA A 11 -18.29 0.79 -9.21
CA ALA A 11 -17.86 -0.58 -8.96
C ALA A 11 -16.33 -0.74 -8.95
N VAL A 12 -15.59 0.29 -9.35
CA VAL A 12 -14.11 0.29 -9.39
C VAL A 12 -13.60 1.25 -8.32
N ALA A 13 -12.58 0.84 -7.58
CA ALA A 13 -11.92 1.72 -6.63
C ALA A 13 -10.44 1.77 -6.93
N TYR A 14 -9.82 2.90 -6.62
CA TYR A 14 -8.38 3.12 -6.80
C TYR A 14 -7.72 3.29 -5.44
N LEU A 15 -6.62 2.56 -5.23
CA LEU A 15 -5.67 2.83 -4.16
C LEU A 15 -4.43 3.45 -4.77
N ILE A 16 -4.11 4.66 -4.37
CA ILE A 16 -3.01 5.43 -4.94
C ILE A 16 -1.94 5.62 -3.89
N ILE A 17 -0.75 5.07 -4.14
CA ILE A 17 0.41 5.27 -3.27
C ILE A 17 1.06 6.58 -3.69
N ASN A 18 1.05 7.56 -2.81
CA ASN A 18 1.48 8.93 -3.12
C ASN A 18 2.68 9.32 -2.26
N ARG A 19 3.85 8.88 -2.68
CA ARG A 19 5.13 9.26 -2.09
C ARG A 19 6.16 9.47 -3.19
N PRO A 20 5.89 10.39 -4.14
CA PRO A 20 6.72 10.55 -5.35
C PRO A 20 8.15 10.99 -5.03
N GLU A 21 8.39 11.70 -3.95
CA GLU A 21 9.71 12.13 -3.51
C GLU A 21 10.65 10.97 -3.19
N ALA A 22 10.10 9.79 -2.93
CA ALA A 22 10.85 8.57 -2.65
C ALA A 22 10.50 7.46 -3.66
N LEU A 23 10.00 7.82 -4.86
CA LEU A 23 9.57 6.89 -5.91
C LEU A 23 8.55 5.87 -5.39
N ASN A 24 7.69 6.31 -4.47
CA ASN A 24 6.66 5.49 -3.83
C ASN A 24 7.21 4.30 -3.03
N ALA A 25 8.44 4.40 -2.53
CA ALA A 25 9.05 3.36 -1.71
C ALA A 25 8.26 3.14 -0.41
N LEU A 26 8.19 1.88 0.01
CA LEU A 26 7.39 1.48 1.17
C LEU A 26 8.16 1.69 2.47
N ASN A 27 7.65 2.57 3.32
CA ASN A 27 8.07 2.68 4.72
C ASN A 27 6.92 2.21 5.62
N SER A 28 7.12 2.23 6.93
CA SER A 28 6.09 1.79 7.89
C SER A 28 4.80 2.59 7.77
N GLN A 29 4.90 3.89 7.50
CA GLN A 29 3.72 4.75 7.38
C GLN A 29 2.90 4.40 6.13
N VAL A 30 3.57 4.16 5.00
CA VAL A 30 2.89 3.73 3.77
C VAL A 30 2.17 2.40 4.00
N LEU A 31 2.83 1.45 4.65
CA LEU A 31 2.23 0.15 4.95
C LEU A 31 1.03 0.28 5.88
N ALA A 32 1.11 1.12 6.92
CA ALA A 32 -0.01 1.38 7.82
C ALA A 32 -1.18 2.05 7.08
N ASP A 33 -0.87 3.01 6.20
CA ASP A 33 -1.89 3.71 5.42
C ASP A 33 -2.58 2.76 4.43
N LEU A 34 -1.82 1.85 3.80
CA LEU A 34 -2.36 0.81 2.93
C LEU A 34 -3.30 -0.11 3.70
N ASP A 35 -2.88 -0.57 4.87
CA ASP A 35 -3.68 -1.45 5.71
C ASP A 35 -5.02 -0.80 6.09
N ALA A 36 -4.98 0.44 6.54
CA ALA A 36 -6.18 1.20 6.89
C ALA A 36 -7.11 1.40 5.68
N ALA A 37 -6.53 1.71 4.52
CA ALA A 37 -7.31 1.90 3.29
C ALA A 37 -7.98 0.59 2.84
N LEU A 38 -7.29 -0.55 2.95
CA LEU A 38 -7.85 -1.85 2.62
C LEU A 38 -9.03 -2.21 3.53
N ASP A 39 -8.95 -1.85 4.81
CA ASP A 39 -10.06 -2.06 5.75
C ASP A 39 -11.27 -1.18 5.45
N ALA A 40 -11.06 -0.05 4.80
CA ALA A 40 -12.12 0.90 4.47
C ALA A 40 -12.90 0.55 3.19
N ILE A 41 -12.45 -0.44 2.41
CA ILE A 41 -13.11 -0.82 1.17
C ILE A 41 -14.51 -1.38 1.45
N ASP A 42 -15.52 -0.83 0.77
CA ASP A 42 -16.86 -1.39 0.79
C ASP A 42 -16.93 -2.54 -0.23
N LEU A 43 -16.76 -3.76 0.26
CA LEU A 43 -16.73 -4.96 -0.57
C LEU A 43 -18.11 -5.31 -1.19
N ASP A 44 -19.19 -4.70 -0.70
CA ASP A 44 -20.51 -4.87 -1.31
C ASP A 44 -20.67 -4.00 -2.56
N ALA A 45 -20.03 -2.84 -2.61
CA ALA A 45 -20.11 -1.91 -3.72
C ALA A 45 -18.97 -2.04 -4.72
N VAL A 46 -17.73 -2.28 -4.24
CA VAL A 46 -16.53 -2.34 -5.06
C VAL A 46 -16.34 -3.74 -5.62
N ARG A 47 -16.20 -3.84 -6.93
CA ARG A 47 -16.03 -5.11 -7.63
C ARG A 47 -14.65 -5.33 -8.22
N CYS A 48 -13.84 -4.27 -8.24
CA CYS A 48 -12.46 -4.34 -8.73
C CYS A 48 -11.65 -3.25 -8.04
N LEU A 49 -10.45 -3.58 -7.60
CA LEU A 49 -9.51 -2.64 -7.00
C LEU A 49 -8.33 -2.45 -7.94
N ILE A 50 -8.01 -1.20 -8.24
CA ILE A 50 -6.81 -0.84 -9.01
C ILE A 50 -5.84 -0.15 -8.05
N VAL A 51 -4.63 -0.70 -7.94
CA VAL A 51 -3.56 -0.11 -7.13
C VAL A 51 -2.56 0.54 -8.07
N ARG A 52 -2.27 1.81 -7.86
CA ARG A 52 -1.28 2.53 -8.67
C ARG A 52 -0.41 3.43 -7.80
N GLY A 53 0.74 3.82 -8.36
CA GLY A 53 1.59 4.85 -7.76
C GLY A 53 1.24 6.22 -8.34
N ALA A 54 1.30 7.24 -7.50
CA ALA A 54 1.18 8.62 -7.95
C ALA A 54 2.43 9.03 -8.72
N GLY A 55 2.27 9.95 -9.66
CA GLY A 55 3.36 10.41 -10.51
C GLY A 55 3.58 9.51 -11.70
N GLU A 56 4.63 9.81 -12.48
CA GLU A 56 4.90 9.14 -13.76
C GLU A 56 6.12 8.23 -13.72
N LYS A 57 6.92 8.27 -12.65
CA LYS A 57 8.24 7.63 -12.61
C LYS A 57 8.22 6.22 -12.03
N SER A 58 7.33 5.94 -11.09
CA SER A 58 7.36 4.66 -10.39
C SER A 58 5.99 4.27 -9.87
N PHE A 59 5.70 2.98 -9.91
CA PHE A 59 4.60 2.38 -9.15
C PHE A 59 5.00 2.32 -7.68
N VAL A 60 5.93 1.44 -7.34
CA VAL A 60 6.55 1.29 -6.02
C VAL A 60 8.00 0.89 -6.25
N ALA A 61 8.96 1.67 -5.77
CA ALA A 61 10.37 1.39 -5.98
C ALA A 61 10.91 0.25 -5.08
N GLY A 62 10.13 -0.17 -4.08
CA GLY A 62 10.52 -1.21 -3.14
C GLY A 62 10.43 -0.71 -1.70
N ALA A 63 11.08 -1.42 -0.77
CA ALA A 63 11.13 -0.99 0.61
C ALA A 63 12.04 0.22 0.78
N ASP A 64 11.74 1.07 1.77
CA ASP A 64 12.52 2.26 2.07
C ASP A 64 13.85 1.86 2.73
N ILE A 65 14.94 1.95 1.97
CA ILE A 65 16.28 1.58 2.44
C ILE A 65 16.73 2.50 3.59
N ALA A 66 16.39 3.78 3.54
CA ALA A 66 16.77 4.73 4.58
C ALA A 66 16.14 4.35 5.93
N GLN A 67 14.91 3.90 5.93
CA GLN A 67 14.25 3.39 7.15
C GLN A 67 14.92 2.10 7.63
N MET A 68 15.23 1.20 6.71
CA MET A 68 15.80 -0.11 7.05
C MET A 68 17.18 0.00 7.69
N LYS A 69 17.97 0.98 7.31
CA LYS A 69 19.34 1.18 7.83
C LYS A 69 19.41 1.37 9.34
N GLY A 70 18.40 2.01 9.94
CA GLY A 70 18.38 2.31 11.36
C GLY A 70 17.71 1.25 12.22
N LEU A 71 17.23 0.16 11.63
CA LEU A 71 16.45 -0.84 12.34
C LEU A 71 17.34 -1.85 13.07
N THR A 72 16.96 -2.21 14.30
CA THR A 72 17.48 -3.37 14.98
C THR A 72 16.96 -4.64 14.28
N LYS A 73 17.50 -5.81 14.63
CA LYS A 73 17.02 -7.08 14.11
C LYS A 73 15.51 -7.27 14.38
N ALA A 74 15.08 -6.99 15.61
CA ALA A 74 13.67 -7.13 15.98
C ALA A 74 12.78 -6.15 15.21
N GLU A 75 13.22 -4.90 15.04
CA GLU A 75 12.51 -3.89 14.26
C GLU A 75 12.44 -4.26 12.78
N GLY A 76 13.53 -4.82 12.23
CA GLY A 76 13.55 -5.30 10.85
C GLY A 76 12.59 -6.45 10.62
N GLU A 77 12.50 -7.39 11.57
CA GLU A 77 11.53 -8.49 11.52
C GLU A 77 10.09 -7.97 11.58
N SER A 78 9.81 -7.00 12.44
CA SER A 78 8.49 -6.36 12.53
C SER A 78 8.11 -5.64 11.23
N PHE A 79 9.05 -4.94 10.62
CA PHE A 79 8.82 -4.25 9.35
C PHE A 79 8.53 -5.25 8.23
N GLY A 80 9.31 -6.33 8.15
CA GLY A 80 9.09 -7.39 7.18
C GLY A 80 7.74 -8.07 7.36
N LYS A 81 7.35 -8.34 8.61
CA LYS A 81 6.03 -8.91 8.92
C LYS A 81 4.89 -7.97 8.51
N GLN A 82 5.03 -6.68 8.83
CA GLN A 82 4.04 -5.68 8.44
C GLN A 82 3.84 -5.65 6.92
N GLY A 83 4.92 -5.64 6.17
CA GLY A 83 4.88 -5.66 4.70
C GLY A 83 4.21 -6.92 4.16
N ASN A 84 4.60 -8.08 4.67
CA ASN A 84 4.01 -9.36 4.26
C ASN A 84 2.52 -9.43 4.60
N ASP A 85 2.12 -8.95 5.77
CA ASP A 85 0.72 -8.97 6.19
C ASP A 85 -0.14 -8.07 5.27
N VAL A 86 0.35 -6.89 4.90
CA VAL A 86 -0.36 -5.99 3.99
C VAL A 86 -0.47 -6.59 2.58
N MET A 87 0.61 -7.16 2.05
CA MET A 87 0.59 -7.80 0.74
C MET A 87 -0.35 -9.00 0.72
N ARG A 88 -0.36 -9.80 1.78
CA ARG A 88 -1.29 -10.92 1.91
C ARG A 88 -2.74 -10.45 1.95
N LYS A 89 -3.02 -9.35 2.63
CA LYS A 89 -4.35 -8.74 2.68
C LYS A 89 -4.84 -8.34 1.29
N LEU A 90 -3.96 -7.75 0.47
CA LEU A 90 -4.25 -7.45 -0.94
C LEU A 90 -4.54 -8.74 -1.72
N GLU A 91 -3.68 -9.74 -1.58
CA GLU A 91 -3.78 -11.01 -2.30
C GLU A 91 -5.07 -11.76 -1.97
N THR A 92 -5.52 -11.69 -0.73
CA THR A 92 -6.69 -12.44 -0.26
C THR A 92 -8.01 -11.66 -0.32
N LEU A 93 -8.01 -10.44 -0.87
CA LEU A 93 -9.27 -9.71 -1.08
C LEU A 93 -10.21 -10.52 -1.96
N PRO A 94 -11.52 -10.56 -1.62
CA PRO A 94 -12.50 -11.33 -2.40
C PRO A 94 -12.96 -10.65 -3.69
N ILE A 95 -12.16 -9.73 -4.20
CA ILE A 95 -12.40 -9.01 -5.46
C ILE A 95 -11.12 -8.99 -6.29
N PRO A 96 -11.20 -8.92 -7.64
CA PRO A 96 -10.01 -8.77 -8.48
C PRO A 96 -9.22 -7.52 -8.12
N THR A 97 -7.89 -7.66 -8.06
CA THR A 97 -6.97 -6.56 -7.79
C THR A 97 -5.99 -6.45 -8.95
N ILE A 98 -5.85 -5.25 -9.50
CA ILE A 98 -4.96 -4.95 -10.63
C ILE A 98 -3.95 -3.90 -10.19
N ALA A 99 -2.67 -4.17 -10.41
CA ALA A 99 -1.60 -3.23 -10.11
C ALA A 99 -1.24 -2.37 -11.33
#